data_084cca2509924108155efaf7114d4e95
#
_entry.id   084cca2509924108155efaf7114d4e95
#
_cell.length_a   1.000
_cell.length_b   1.000
_cell.length_c   1.000
_cell.angle_alpha   90.00
_cell.angle_beta   90.00
_cell.angle_gamma   90.00
#
_symmetry.space_group_name_H-M   'P 1'
#
loop_
_entity.id
_entity.type
_entity.pdbx_description
1 polymer ?
#
loop_
_entity_poly.entity_id
_entity_poly.type
_entity_poly.pdbx_seq_one_letter_code
_entity_poly.pdbx_strand_id
1 'polypeptide(L)' 'MTPTIMRQLWSVVETAQTKTLLQLDDASLVQWLVKQTNTQALLEPKETDFLCDYIQSRLSLIRDLAYERQC' A
#
# COMPACT_ATOMS: atom_id res chain seq x y z
N MET A 1 5.42 2.37 -14.09
CA MET A 1 4.19 1.83 -13.44
C MET A 1 2.96 2.45 -14.09
N THR A 2 1.93 1.66 -14.29
CA THR A 2 0.72 2.14 -14.94
C THR A 2 -0.17 2.91 -13.98
N PRO A 3 -0.96 3.87 -14.47
CA PRO A 3 -1.94 4.57 -13.62
C PRO A 3 -2.92 3.61 -12.93
N THR A 4 -3.24 2.49 -13.57
CA THR A 4 -4.14 1.50 -12.99
C THR A 4 -3.57 0.89 -11.71
N ILE A 5 -2.28 0.56 -11.71
CA ILE A 5 -1.61 -0.02 -10.55
C ILE A 5 -1.59 0.99 -9.40
N MET A 6 -1.26 2.24 -9.70
CA MET A 6 -1.26 3.30 -8.68
C MET A 6 -2.65 3.47 -8.07
N ARG A 7 -3.66 3.45 -8.92
CA ARG A 7 -5.04 3.59 -8.47
C ARG A 7 -5.45 2.43 -7.58
N GLN A 8 -5.04 1.21 -7.94
CA GLN A 8 -5.34 0.03 -7.14
C GLN A 8 -4.65 0.10 -5.78
N LEU A 9 -3.40 0.54 -5.75
CA LEU A 9 -2.67 0.68 -4.49
C LEU A 9 -3.41 1.63 -3.54
N TRP A 10 -3.78 2.81 -4.02
CA TRP A 10 -4.46 3.79 -3.17
C TRP A 10 -5.86 3.34 -2.79
N SER A 11 -6.54 2.58 -3.66
CA SER A 11 -7.81 1.96 -3.32
C SER A 11 -7.65 0.98 -2.16
N VAL A 12 -6.60 0.17 -2.18
CA VAL A 12 -6.30 -0.75 -1.08
C VAL A 12 -6.07 0.03 0.21
N VAL A 13 -5.28 1.10 0.16
CA VAL A 13 -5.02 1.94 1.33
C VAL A 13 -6.33 2.51 1.89
N GLU A 14 -7.20 3.00 1.01
CA GLU A 14 -8.46 3.60 1.43
C GLU A 14 -9.42 2.60 2.05
N THR A 15 -9.45 1.37 1.55
CA THR A 15 -10.37 0.34 2.03
C THR A 15 -9.80 -0.48 3.17
N ALA A 16 -8.49 -0.43 3.40
CA ALA A 16 -7.84 -1.15 4.49
C ALA A 16 -8.29 -0.58 5.83
N GLN A 17 -8.36 -1.46 6.83
CA GLN A 17 -8.67 -1.01 8.19
C GLN A 17 -7.51 -0.18 8.73
N THR A 18 -7.85 0.94 9.36
CA THR A 18 -6.86 1.82 9.96
C THR A 18 -5.96 1.06 10.93
N LYS A 19 -6.56 0.18 11.73
CA LYS A 19 -5.83 -0.65 12.68
C LYS A 19 -4.73 -1.45 11.98
N THR A 20 -5.03 -2.07 10.83
CA THR A 20 -4.07 -2.84 10.06
C THR A 20 -2.90 -1.95 9.60
N LEU A 21 -3.22 -0.76 9.10
CA LEU A 21 -2.21 0.16 8.60
C LEU A 21 -1.28 0.67 9.70
N LEU A 22 -1.76 0.75 10.94
CA LEU A 22 -0.99 1.28 12.05
C LEU A 22 -0.28 0.21 12.88
N GLN A 23 -0.76 -1.04 12.86
CA GLN A 23 -0.20 -2.11 13.67
C GLN A 23 0.98 -2.82 13.02
N LEU A 24 0.99 -2.89 11.69
CA LEU A 24 2.07 -3.57 10.99
C LEU A 24 3.33 -2.72 11.00
N ASP A 25 4.49 -3.38 11.14
CA ASP A 25 5.75 -2.68 10.98
C ASP A 25 5.97 -2.33 9.51
N ASP A 26 7.02 -1.54 9.24
CA ASP A 26 7.23 -1.02 7.88
C ASP A 26 7.36 -2.14 6.85
N ALA A 27 8.19 -3.15 7.14
CA ALA A 27 8.41 -4.24 6.20
C ALA A 27 7.13 -5.05 5.96
N SER A 28 6.42 -5.37 7.04
CA SER A 28 5.18 -6.14 6.93
C SER A 28 4.10 -5.35 6.20
N LEU A 29 4.02 -4.05 6.46
CA LEU A 29 3.04 -3.20 5.80
C LEU A 29 3.29 -3.12 4.30
N VAL A 30 4.56 -2.96 3.89
CA VAL A 30 4.90 -2.94 2.47
C VAL A 30 4.47 -4.24 1.80
N GLN A 31 4.83 -5.37 2.40
CA GLN A 31 4.48 -6.68 1.84
C GLN A 31 2.97 -6.88 1.77
N TRP A 32 2.27 -6.49 2.81
CA TRP A 32 0.81 -6.62 2.85
C TRP A 32 0.16 -5.79 1.75
N LEU A 33 0.58 -4.55 1.59
CA LEU A 33 0.02 -3.68 0.56
C LEU A 33 0.31 -4.20 -0.85
N VAL A 34 1.53 -4.68 -1.08
CA VAL A 34 1.89 -5.26 -2.38
C VAL A 34 1.02 -6.49 -2.66
N LYS A 35 0.85 -7.34 -1.67
CA LYS A 35 0.04 -8.55 -1.82
C LYS A 35 -1.41 -8.20 -2.14
N GLN A 36 -1.99 -7.24 -1.43
CA GLN A 36 -3.37 -6.84 -1.67
C GLN A 36 -3.53 -6.22 -3.05
N THR A 37 -2.59 -5.38 -3.46
CA THR A 37 -2.63 -4.78 -4.79
C THR A 37 -2.51 -5.84 -5.87
N ASN A 38 -1.63 -6.81 -5.67
CA ASN A 38 -1.44 -7.90 -6.63
C ASN A 38 -2.70 -8.76 -6.77
N THR A 39 -3.49 -8.88 -5.70
CA THR A 39 -4.75 -9.62 -5.75
C THR A 39 -5.77 -8.93 -6.65
N GLN A 40 -5.76 -7.61 -6.68
CA GLN A 40 -6.69 -6.82 -7.48
C GLN A 40 -6.20 -6.57 -8.89
N ALA A 41 -4.89 -6.47 -9.08
CA ALA A 41 -4.28 -6.20 -10.37
C ALA A 41 -3.02 -7.05 -10.50
N LEU A 42 -3.02 -8.01 -11.41
CA LEU A 42 -1.86 -8.89 -11.59
C LEU A 42 -0.62 -8.05 -11.90
N LEU A 43 0.40 -8.19 -11.07
CA LEU A 43 1.63 -7.44 -11.20
C LEU A 43 2.74 -8.33 -11.78
N GLU A 44 3.51 -7.77 -12.72
CA GLU A 44 4.73 -8.40 -13.18
C GLU A 44 5.81 -8.22 -12.11
N PRO A 45 6.86 -9.08 -12.08
CA PRO A 45 7.92 -8.95 -11.08
C PRO A 45 8.55 -7.56 -11.02
N LYS A 46 8.77 -6.93 -12.18
CA LYS A 46 9.32 -5.57 -12.22
C LYS A 46 8.39 -4.56 -11.57
N GLU A 47 7.10 -4.72 -11.79
CA GLU A 47 6.10 -3.84 -11.21
C GLU A 47 6.02 -4.03 -9.71
N THR A 48 6.14 -5.27 -9.25
CA THR A 48 6.15 -5.56 -7.82
C THR A 48 7.33 -4.87 -7.13
N ASP A 49 8.53 -4.96 -7.72
CA ASP A 49 9.71 -4.30 -7.16
C ASP A 49 9.53 -2.80 -7.11
N PHE A 50 9.03 -2.22 -8.20
CA PHE A 50 8.78 -0.78 -8.26
C PHE A 50 7.75 -0.37 -7.20
N LEU A 51 6.70 -1.17 -7.06
CA LEU A 51 5.65 -0.88 -6.08
C LEU A 51 6.17 -0.94 -4.66
N CYS A 52 7.04 -1.92 -4.35
CA CYS A 52 7.68 -2.00 -3.03
C CYS A 52 8.44 -0.71 -2.72
N ASP A 53 9.27 -0.26 -3.65
CA ASP A 53 10.04 0.97 -3.46
C ASP A 53 9.14 2.18 -3.29
N TYR A 54 8.09 2.26 -4.10
CA TYR A 54 7.13 3.35 -4.02
C TYR A 54 6.45 3.37 -2.65
N ILE A 55 5.96 2.23 -2.20
CA ILE A 55 5.28 2.14 -0.91
C ILE A 55 6.22 2.54 0.22
N GLN A 56 7.46 2.08 0.19
CA GLN A 56 8.45 2.44 1.21
C GLN A 56 8.65 3.95 1.28
N SER A 57 8.67 4.60 0.13
CA SER A 57 8.85 6.06 0.08
C SER A 57 7.62 6.82 0.52
N ARG A 58 6.46 6.15 0.60
CA ARG A 58 5.18 6.76 0.98
C ARG A 58 4.62 6.25 2.30
N LEU A 59 5.40 5.48 3.07
CA LEU A 59 4.91 4.92 4.34
C LEU A 59 4.46 6.00 5.31
N SER A 60 5.21 7.08 5.43
CA SER A 60 4.83 8.19 6.32
C SER A 60 3.49 8.76 5.93
N LEU A 61 3.26 8.98 4.63
CA LEU A 61 2.00 9.50 4.14
C LEU A 61 0.85 8.54 4.41
N ILE A 62 1.08 7.25 4.16
CA ILE A 62 0.06 6.22 4.38
C ILE A 62 -0.34 6.18 5.86
N ARG A 63 0.63 6.24 6.75
CA ARG A 63 0.36 6.23 8.19
C ARG A 63 -0.33 7.52 8.64
N ASP A 64 0.06 8.66 8.09
CA ASP A 64 -0.60 9.93 8.39
C ASP A 64 -2.07 9.90 7.99
N LEU A 65 -2.37 9.37 6.80
CA LEU A 65 -3.76 9.23 6.36
C LEU A 65 -4.55 8.31 7.28
N ALA A 66 -3.93 7.23 7.76
CA ALA A 66 -4.57 6.32 8.70
C ALA A 66 -4.85 7.01 10.04
N TYR A 67 -3.91 7.80 10.54
CA TYR A 67 -4.11 8.57 11.77
C TYR A 67 -5.26 9.56 11.63
N GLU A 68 -5.34 10.25 10.50
CA GLU A 68 -6.42 11.20 10.26
C GLU A 68 -7.78 10.52 10.30
N ARG A 69 -7.87 9.29 9.80
CA ARG A 69 -9.12 8.55 9.80
C ARG A 69 -9.55 8.10 11.19
N GLN A 70 -8.60 7.98 12.13
CA GLN A 70 -8.90 7.62 13.50
C GLN A 70 -9.59 8.74 14.28
N CYS A 71 -9.37 9.95 13.88
CA CYS A 71 -9.92 11.13 14.59
C CYS A 71 -11.37 11.44 14.18
#